data_22b8f25e980c6dd70c5d8c1ca981ba38
#
_entry.id   22b8f25e980c6dd70c5d8c1ca981ba38
#
_cell.length_a   1.000
_cell.length_b   1.000
_cell.length_c   1.000
_cell.angle_alpha   90.00
_cell.angle_beta   90.00
_cell.angle_gamma   90.00
#
_symmetry.space_group_name_H-M   'P 1'
#
loop_
_entity.id
_entity.type
_entity.pdbx_description
1 polymer ?
#
loop_
_entity_poly.entity_id
_entity_poly.type
_entity_poly.pdbx_seq_one_letter_code
_entity_poly.pdbx_strand_id
1 'polypeptide(L)' 'MNNVMVLGAGRGQIPIMNLCHKYGWNVIAISPKGDYPGLEIADEVSYIR' A
#
# COMPACT_ATOMS: atom_id res chain seq x y z
N MET A 1 13.19 5.35 9.48
CA MET A 1 12.07 4.54 8.95
C MET A 1 12.06 4.60 7.44
N ASN A 2 11.95 3.47 6.78
CA ASN A 2 11.89 3.43 5.33
C ASN A 2 10.45 3.66 4.86
N ASN A 3 10.32 4.43 3.80
CA ASN A 3 9.05 4.64 3.13
C ASN A 3 9.07 3.86 1.82
N VAL A 4 8.03 3.05 1.59
CA VAL A 4 7.91 2.25 0.38
C VAL A 4 6.63 2.65 -0.34
N MET A 5 6.75 3.00 -1.61
CA MET A 5 5.61 3.30 -2.46
C MET A 5 5.20 2.06 -3.23
N VAL A 6 3.93 1.70 -3.10
CA VAL A 6 3.37 0.55 -3.82
C VAL A 6 2.34 1.06 -4.81
N LEU A 7 2.55 0.76 -6.08
CA LEU A 7 1.62 1.16 -7.13
C LEU A 7 0.45 0.20 -7.17
N GLY A 8 -0.74 0.74 -6.89
CA GLY A 8 -1.96 -0.06 -6.80
C GLY A 8 -2.20 -0.55 -5.39
N ALA A 9 -3.40 -1.01 -5.14
CA ALA A 9 -3.79 -1.53 -3.83
C ALA A 9 -4.68 -2.77 -3.97
N GLY A 10 -4.57 -3.43 -5.10
CA GLY A 10 -5.31 -4.65 -5.37
C GLY A 10 -4.82 -5.82 -4.54
N ARG A 11 -5.51 -6.93 -4.68
CA ARG A 11 -5.21 -8.13 -3.90
C ARG A 11 -3.78 -8.63 -4.12
N GLY A 12 -3.23 -8.46 -5.32
CA GLY A 12 -1.88 -8.87 -5.64
C GLY A 12 -0.79 -8.10 -4.91
N GLN A 13 -1.08 -6.91 -4.40
CA GLN A 13 -0.13 -6.09 -3.66
C GLN A 13 -0.10 -6.38 -2.17
N ILE A 14 -1.09 -7.12 -1.65
CA ILE A 14 -1.18 -7.39 -0.21
C ILE A 14 0.07 -8.11 0.32
N PRO A 15 0.60 -9.15 -0.32
CA PRO A 15 1.79 -9.82 0.20
C PRO A 15 2.99 -8.90 0.35
N ILE A 16 3.24 -8.00 -0.61
CA ILE A 16 4.38 -7.09 -0.52
C ILE A 16 4.16 -6.04 0.56
N MET A 17 2.92 -5.58 0.75
CA MET A 17 2.60 -4.63 1.82
C MET A 17 2.83 -5.26 3.19
N ASN A 18 2.40 -6.50 3.37
CA ASN A 18 2.61 -7.22 4.63
C ASN A 18 4.09 -7.45 4.89
N LEU A 19 4.85 -7.76 3.85
CA LEU A 19 6.29 -7.94 3.98
C LEU A 19 6.97 -6.64 4.42
N CYS A 20 6.56 -5.50 3.86
CA CYS A 20 7.09 -4.20 4.27
C CYS A 20 6.80 -3.93 5.74
N HIS A 21 5.59 -4.22 6.20
CA HIS A 21 5.23 -4.05 7.60
C HIS A 21 6.03 -4.95 8.53
N LYS A 22 6.36 -6.15 8.06
CA LYS A 22 7.22 -7.06 8.82
C LYS A 22 8.58 -6.44 9.12
N TYR A 23 9.08 -5.61 8.21
CA TYR A 23 10.35 -4.90 8.39
C TYR A 23 10.17 -3.54 9.08
N GLY A 24 8.97 -3.20 9.48
CA GLY A 24 8.69 -1.92 10.14
C GLY A 24 8.72 -0.72 9.18
N TRP A 25 8.51 -0.96 7.90
CA TRP A 25 8.53 0.09 6.89
C TRP A 25 7.15 0.74 6.74
N ASN A 26 7.16 2.03 6.40
CA ASN A 26 5.94 2.78 6.13
C ASN A 26 5.49 2.53 4.69
N VAL A 27 4.27 2.06 4.51
CA VAL A 27 3.74 1.70 3.19
C VAL A 27 2.82 2.80 2.69
N ILE A 28 3.15 3.35 1.53
CA ILE A 28 2.36 4.38 0.85
C ILE A 28 1.78 3.75 -0.41
N ALA A 29 0.47 3.60 -0.46
CA ALA A 29 -0.20 3.08 -1.65
C ALA A 29 -0.57 4.22 -2.59
N ILE A 30 -0.24 4.05 -3.86
CA ILE A 30 -0.63 4.97 -4.93
C ILE A 30 -1.69 4.24 -5.74
N SER A 31 -2.92 4.71 -5.71
CA SER A 31 -4.04 3.96 -6.28
C SER A 31 -5.09 4.89 -6.86
N PRO A 32 -5.80 4.48 -7.91
CA PRO A 32 -7.02 5.20 -8.27
C PRO A 32 -8.05 5.02 -7.17
N LYS A 33 -9.05 5.90 -7.13
CA LYS A 33 -10.12 5.77 -6.15
C LYS A 33 -10.93 4.51 -6.40
N GLY A 34 -11.32 3.82 -5.32
CA GLY A 34 -12.08 2.59 -5.38
C GLY A 34 -11.92 1.79 -4.11
N ASP A 35 -12.63 0.68 -4.04
CA ASP A 35 -12.56 -0.24 -2.91
C ASP A 35 -11.54 -1.33 -3.19
N TYR A 36 -10.29 -1.05 -2.88
CA TYR A 36 -9.21 -2.01 -3.04
C TYR A 36 -8.78 -2.54 -1.69
N PRO A 37 -8.60 -3.85 -1.54
CA PRO A 37 -8.29 -4.45 -0.24
C PRO A 37 -6.99 -3.96 0.38
N GLY A 38 -6.00 -3.63 -0.42
CA GLY A 38 -4.72 -3.14 0.09
C GLY A 38 -4.79 -1.75 0.71
N LEU A 39 -5.87 -0.99 0.47
CA LEU A 39 -6.02 0.34 1.06
C LEU A 39 -6.12 0.30 2.58
N GLU A 40 -6.64 -0.78 3.13
CA GLU A 40 -6.74 -0.96 4.58
C GLU A 40 -5.39 -1.30 5.21
N ILE A 41 -4.48 -1.85 4.42
CA ILE A 41 -3.16 -2.28 4.91
C ILE A 41 -2.15 -1.14 4.84
N ALA A 42 -2.26 -0.27 3.84
CA ALA A 42 -1.34 0.83 3.66
C ALA A 42 -1.41 1.81 4.83
N ASP A 43 -0.26 2.37 5.20
CA ASP A 43 -0.20 3.40 6.23
C ASP A 43 -0.69 4.74 5.70
N GLU A 44 -0.41 5.00 4.44
CA GLU A 44 -0.85 6.21 3.75
C GLU A 44 -1.35 5.84 2.36
N VAL A 45 -2.31 6.61 1.87
CA VAL A 45 -2.87 6.39 0.53
C VAL A 45 -2.85 7.71 -0.22
N SER A 46 -2.32 7.67 -1.44
CA SER A 46 -2.38 8.79 -2.37
C SER A 46 -3.20 8.35 -3.58
N TYR A 47 -4.28 9.07 -3.85
CA TYR A 47 -5.14 8.74 -4.97
C TYR A 47 -4.68 9.45 -6.24
N ILE A 48 -4.68 8.71 -7.34
CA ILE A 48 -4.40 9.24 -8.67
C ILE A 48 -5.69 9.27 -9.48
N ARG A 49 -5.73 10.15 -10.45
CA ARG A 49 -6.89 10.30 -11.32
C ARG A 49 -6.83 9.34 -12.52
#